data_4a00907df445a8ea27c608cab6c0a10f
#
_entry.id   4a00907df445a8ea27c608cab6c0a10f
#
_cell.length_a   1.000
_cell.length_b   1.000
_cell.length_c   1.000
_cell.angle_alpha   90.00
_cell.angle_beta   90.00
_cell.angle_gamma   90.00
#
_symmetry.space_group_name_H-M   'P 1'
#
loop_
_entity.id
_entity.type
_entity.pdbx_description
1 polymer ?
#
loop_
_entity_poly.entity_id
_entity_poly.type
_entity_poly.pdbx_seq_one_letter_code
_entity_poly.pdbx_strand_id
1 'polypeptide(L)'
;FEEKEYEWQSACCPEIPKNEMVMYKLHVRGFSMDSGKKGKMRGTFAAVEEQIPYLKALGVTTLELMPVYEFEEIEIPKKQKLPGYIPQGSLPEKGSETEKEKLKVNYWGYAKGSYFAPKASYGYSKNVTRELKHLIDTLHQNQMECVMEMYFEQEENQNLILDALRYWATEFRADGFHLIGENVPITAIAQDLYLRRSKIFYQYIPEQLWKEKEHYPHLFVY
;
A
#
# COMPACT_ATOMS: atom_id res chain seq x y z
N PHE A 1 26.44 2.67 -3.79
CA PHE A 1 25.65 3.89 -3.71
C PHE A 1 25.12 3.96 -2.28
N GLU A 2 25.68 4.84 -1.44
CA GLU A 2 25.09 5.17 -0.15
C GLU A 2 23.89 6.06 -0.44
N GLU A 3 22.66 5.55 -0.34
CA GLU A 3 21.48 6.40 -0.29
C GLU A 3 21.54 7.18 1.02
N LYS A 4 21.52 8.52 0.92
CA LYS A 4 21.42 9.36 2.12
C LYS A 4 20.10 9.03 2.81
N GLU A 5 20.18 8.78 4.11
CA GLU A 5 19.04 8.58 4.98
C GLU A 5 18.02 9.72 4.80
N TYR A 6 16.71 9.39 4.85
CA TYR A 6 15.66 10.42 4.70
C TYR A 6 15.59 11.26 5.97
N GLU A 7 15.75 12.56 5.83
CA GLU A 7 15.64 13.52 6.94
C GLU A 7 14.18 13.93 7.13
N TRP A 8 13.53 13.35 8.14
CA TRP A 8 12.16 13.67 8.50
C TRP A 8 12.03 15.08 9.07
N GLN A 9 11.07 15.84 8.54
CA GLN A 9 10.78 17.21 9.00
C GLN A 9 9.71 17.23 10.10
N SER A 10 8.82 16.23 10.12
CA SER A 10 7.86 16.01 11.20
C SER A 10 8.56 15.47 12.45
N ALA A 11 8.29 16.07 13.60
CA ALA A 11 8.91 15.67 14.88
C ALA A 11 8.38 14.28 15.34
N CYS A 12 7.09 14.00 15.14
CA CYS A 12 6.41 12.77 15.57
C CYS A 12 5.19 12.47 14.70
N CYS A 13 4.69 11.25 14.85
CA CYS A 13 3.39 10.85 14.30
C CYS A 13 2.25 11.55 15.05
N PRO A 14 1.14 11.92 14.39
CA PRO A 14 0.05 12.69 15.00
C PRO A 14 -0.71 11.98 16.12
N GLU A 15 -0.80 10.65 16.12
CA GLU A 15 -1.52 9.82 17.11
C GLU A 15 -2.99 10.27 17.31
N ILE A 16 -3.76 10.39 16.23
CA ILE A 16 -5.16 10.86 16.26
C ILE A 16 -6.03 9.90 17.10
N PRO A 17 -6.78 10.41 18.10
CA PRO A 17 -7.69 9.58 18.89
C PRO A 17 -8.80 8.95 18.03
N LYS A 18 -9.27 7.76 18.42
CA LYS A 18 -10.29 7.01 17.65
C LYS A 18 -11.55 7.82 17.38
N ASN A 19 -12.01 8.62 18.37
CA ASN A 19 -13.21 9.44 18.29
C ASN A 19 -13.05 10.70 17.41
N GLU A 20 -11.81 11.03 17.03
CA GLU A 20 -11.47 12.17 16.17
C GLU A 20 -11.02 11.72 14.78
N MET A 21 -10.96 10.41 14.56
CA MET A 21 -10.49 9.84 13.30
C MET A 21 -11.55 9.96 12.21
N VAL A 22 -11.26 10.75 11.18
CA VAL A 22 -12.01 10.83 9.93
C VAL A 22 -11.13 10.26 8.83
N MET A 23 -11.40 9.01 8.46
CA MET A 23 -10.62 8.26 7.49
C MET A 23 -11.12 8.51 6.07
N TYR A 24 -10.19 8.79 5.16
CA TYR A 24 -10.44 8.88 3.72
C TYR A 24 -9.59 7.87 2.97
N LYS A 25 -10.24 6.89 2.35
CA LYS A 25 -9.58 5.85 1.56
C LYS A 25 -9.43 6.29 0.11
N LEU A 26 -8.22 6.16 -0.44
CA LEU A 26 -7.94 6.48 -1.83
C LEU A 26 -6.98 5.50 -2.50
N HIS A 27 -7.14 5.39 -3.81
CA HIS A 27 -6.19 4.73 -4.70
C HIS A 27 -5.26 5.78 -5.31
N VAL A 28 -3.94 5.66 -5.10
CA VAL A 28 -2.95 6.68 -5.49
C VAL A 28 -3.08 7.08 -6.96
N ARG A 29 -3.13 6.10 -7.87
CA ARG A 29 -3.29 6.38 -9.31
C ARG A 29 -4.66 6.98 -9.61
N GLY A 30 -5.74 6.40 -9.06
CA GLY A 30 -7.11 6.83 -9.38
C GLY A 30 -7.43 8.24 -8.92
N PHE A 31 -6.93 8.63 -7.75
CA PHE A 31 -7.31 9.87 -7.07
C PHE A 31 -6.98 11.14 -7.88
N SER A 32 -5.91 11.13 -8.64
CA SER A 32 -5.48 12.33 -9.38
C SER A 32 -5.62 12.22 -10.90
N MET A 33 -6.14 11.10 -11.44
CA MET A 33 -6.25 10.90 -12.90
C MET A 33 -7.21 11.87 -13.56
N ASP A 34 -8.32 12.24 -12.92
CA ASP A 34 -9.34 13.16 -13.43
C ASP A 34 -9.14 14.62 -12.98
N SER A 35 -8.05 14.93 -12.30
CA SER A 35 -7.81 16.25 -11.70
C SER A 35 -7.60 17.40 -12.70
N GLY A 36 -7.74 17.16 -14.02
CA GLY A 36 -7.43 18.14 -15.07
C GLY A 36 -5.95 18.48 -15.21
N LYS A 37 -5.10 17.95 -14.32
CA LYS A 37 -3.65 18.14 -14.37
C LYS A 37 -3.07 17.45 -15.61
N LYS A 38 -2.17 18.13 -16.30
CA LYS A 38 -1.46 17.57 -17.46
C LYS A 38 -0.08 17.10 -17.01
N GLY A 39 0.37 15.94 -17.54
CA GLY A 39 1.75 15.50 -17.39
C GLY A 39 1.98 14.30 -16.48
N LYS A 40 3.26 14.07 -16.16
CA LYS A 40 3.76 12.87 -15.47
C LYS A 40 3.40 12.76 -13.99
N MET A 41 2.91 13.83 -13.36
CA MET A 41 2.52 13.82 -11.94
C MET A 41 1.19 13.11 -11.67
N ARG A 42 0.36 12.87 -12.69
CA ARG A 42 -0.93 12.20 -12.50
C ARG A 42 -0.74 10.76 -12.03
N GLY A 43 -1.50 10.38 -11.01
CA GLY A 43 -1.47 9.02 -10.48
C GLY A 43 -0.22 8.70 -9.64
N THR A 44 0.41 9.69 -9.05
CA THR A 44 1.63 9.56 -8.25
C THR A 44 1.45 10.03 -6.81
N PHE A 45 2.40 9.68 -5.93
CA PHE A 45 2.45 10.16 -4.55
C PHE A 45 2.52 11.70 -4.48
N ALA A 46 3.29 12.33 -5.35
CA ALA A 46 3.38 13.79 -5.42
C ALA A 46 2.02 14.44 -5.76
N ALA A 47 1.21 13.80 -6.62
CA ALA A 47 -0.13 14.31 -6.93
C ALA A 47 -1.11 14.15 -5.76
N VAL A 48 -0.96 13.14 -4.92
CA VAL A 48 -1.73 12.99 -3.68
C VAL A 48 -1.32 14.08 -2.69
N GLU A 49 -0.04 14.32 -2.51
CA GLU A 49 0.51 15.34 -1.62
C GLU A 49 -0.05 16.73 -1.93
N GLU A 50 -0.13 17.12 -3.19
CA GLU A 50 -0.73 18.41 -3.60
C GLU A 50 -2.21 18.56 -3.20
N GLN A 51 -2.92 17.47 -2.90
CA GLN A 51 -4.31 17.49 -2.46
C GLN A 51 -4.48 17.48 -0.93
N ILE A 52 -3.41 17.47 -0.14
CA ILE A 52 -3.49 17.52 1.33
C ILE A 52 -4.31 18.73 1.82
N PRO A 53 -4.16 19.96 1.27
CA PRO A 53 -5.01 21.08 1.67
C PRO A 53 -6.51 20.85 1.44
N TYR A 54 -6.87 20.19 0.35
CA TYR A 54 -8.25 19.80 0.06
C TYR A 54 -8.77 18.75 1.04
N LEU A 55 -8.00 17.68 1.31
CA LEU A 55 -8.36 16.65 2.27
C LEU A 55 -8.54 17.23 3.67
N LYS A 56 -7.66 18.13 4.07
CA LYS A 56 -7.74 18.86 5.34
C LYS A 56 -8.99 19.73 5.43
N ALA A 57 -9.37 20.42 4.35
CA ALA A 57 -10.59 21.21 4.29
C ALA A 57 -11.87 20.36 4.39
N LEU A 58 -11.81 19.08 3.99
CA LEU A 58 -12.89 18.10 4.21
C LEU A 58 -12.94 17.58 5.65
N GLY A 59 -11.99 17.92 6.49
CA GLY A 59 -11.89 17.41 7.85
C GLY A 59 -11.25 16.02 7.97
N VAL A 60 -10.55 15.54 6.93
CA VAL A 60 -9.83 14.26 6.96
C VAL A 60 -8.67 14.35 7.93
N THR A 61 -8.57 13.38 8.84
CA THR A 61 -7.47 13.26 9.80
C THR A 61 -6.59 12.04 9.55
N THR A 62 -7.12 11.06 8.82
CA THR A 62 -6.39 9.81 8.52
C THR A 62 -6.59 9.46 7.04
N LEU A 63 -5.48 9.39 6.31
CA LEU A 63 -5.48 8.98 4.91
C LEU A 63 -5.18 7.48 4.81
N GLU A 64 -6.12 6.70 4.26
CA GLU A 64 -5.92 5.29 3.97
C GLU A 64 -5.51 5.12 2.50
N LEU A 65 -4.30 4.62 2.28
CA LEU A 65 -3.79 4.32 0.96
C LEU A 65 -4.08 2.86 0.60
N MET A 66 -4.83 2.63 -0.48
CA MET A 66 -4.94 1.30 -1.09
C MET A 66 -3.54 0.79 -1.45
N PRO A 67 -3.33 -0.52 -1.73
CA PRO A 67 -2.01 -1.11 -1.80
C PRO A 67 -0.96 -0.26 -2.52
N VAL A 68 0.11 0.12 -1.80
CA VAL A 68 1.22 0.95 -2.29
C VAL A 68 2.56 0.20 -2.34
N TYR A 69 2.59 -1.08 -1.91
CA TYR A 69 3.75 -1.95 -2.14
C TYR A 69 3.81 -2.38 -3.61
N GLU A 70 4.97 -2.86 -4.06
CA GLU A 70 5.16 -3.27 -5.46
C GLU A 70 4.43 -4.58 -5.75
N PHE A 71 3.45 -4.55 -6.64
CA PHE A 71 2.68 -5.69 -7.12
C PHE A 71 2.66 -5.74 -8.65
N GLU A 72 2.41 -6.90 -9.23
CA GLU A 72 2.28 -7.05 -10.68
C GLU A 72 0.95 -6.47 -11.18
N GLU A 73 1.04 -5.46 -12.03
CA GLU A 73 -0.15 -4.82 -12.64
C GLU A 73 -0.72 -5.63 -13.80
N ILE A 74 0.09 -6.47 -14.43
CA ILE A 74 -0.31 -7.27 -15.60
C ILE A 74 -0.34 -8.72 -15.20
N GLU A 75 -1.53 -9.32 -15.21
CA GLU A 75 -1.66 -10.77 -15.07
C GLU A 75 -1.26 -11.44 -16.38
N ILE A 76 -0.07 -12.05 -16.41
CA ILE A 76 0.37 -12.87 -17.55
C ILE A 76 -0.44 -14.17 -17.51
N PRO A 77 -1.18 -14.53 -18.57
CA PRO A 77 -1.91 -15.79 -18.61
C PRO A 77 -0.97 -16.96 -18.37
N LYS A 78 -1.28 -17.81 -17.39
CA LYS A 78 -0.46 -19.00 -17.02
C LYS A 78 -0.19 -19.99 -18.17
N LYS A 79 -0.82 -19.81 -19.34
CA LYS A 79 -0.71 -20.66 -20.52
C LYS A 79 0.29 -20.21 -21.57
N GLN A 80 0.94 -19.07 -21.44
CA GLN A 80 2.09 -18.77 -22.29
C GLN A 80 3.26 -19.64 -21.85
N LYS A 81 3.31 -20.88 -22.38
CA LYS A 81 4.60 -21.57 -22.49
C LYS A 81 5.50 -20.62 -23.26
N LEU A 82 6.63 -20.23 -22.66
CA LEU A 82 7.72 -19.63 -23.42
C LEU A 82 7.86 -20.44 -24.71
N PRO A 83 7.86 -19.83 -25.91
CA PRO A 83 8.00 -20.59 -27.13
C PRO A 83 9.30 -21.38 -27.02
N GLY A 84 9.16 -22.68 -26.83
CA GLY A 84 10.27 -23.59 -27.03
C GLY A 84 10.81 -23.29 -28.42
N TYR A 85 12.10 -23.46 -28.63
CA TYR A 85 12.78 -23.33 -29.93
C TYR A 85 11.81 -23.60 -31.10
N ILE A 86 11.44 -22.56 -31.83
CA ILE A 86 10.64 -22.67 -33.07
C ILE A 86 11.61 -23.11 -34.15
N PRO A 87 11.48 -24.32 -34.72
CA PRO A 87 12.31 -24.72 -35.84
C PRO A 87 12.15 -23.71 -36.97
N GLN A 88 13.27 -23.31 -37.54
CA GLN A 88 13.30 -22.39 -38.70
C GLN A 88 12.45 -22.99 -39.85
N GLY A 89 11.30 -22.39 -40.14
CA GLY A 89 10.38 -22.85 -41.16
C GLY A 89 8.89 -22.83 -40.80
N SER A 90 8.53 -22.68 -39.54
CA SER A 90 7.12 -22.59 -39.10
C SER A 90 6.76 -21.18 -38.64
N LEU A 91 6.81 -20.22 -39.57
CA LEU A 91 6.14 -18.94 -39.35
C LEU A 91 4.63 -19.16 -39.54
N PRO A 92 3.78 -18.74 -38.59
CA PRO A 92 2.34 -18.81 -38.80
C PRO A 92 1.95 -17.96 -40.02
N GLU A 93 1.11 -18.51 -40.89
CA GLU A 93 0.55 -17.77 -41.99
C GLU A 93 -0.15 -16.48 -41.51
N LYS A 94 0.15 -15.39 -42.17
CA LYS A 94 -0.55 -14.11 -41.94
C LYS A 94 -2.04 -14.31 -42.20
N GLY A 95 -2.84 -14.43 -41.15
CA GLY A 95 -4.29 -14.51 -41.35
C GLY A 95 -5.11 -15.09 -40.17
N SER A 96 -4.53 -15.70 -39.17
CA SER A 96 -5.31 -16.01 -37.98
C SER A 96 -5.33 -14.78 -37.07
N GLU A 97 -6.44 -14.09 -36.99
CA GLU A 97 -6.78 -13.21 -35.87
C GLU A 97 -6.85 -14.11 -34.61
N THR A 98 -5.68 -14.44 -34.05
CA THR A 98 -5.62 -14.90 -32.67
C THR A 98 -6.25 -13.78 -31.84
N GLU A 99 -7.40 -14.06 -31.24
CA GLU A 99 -7.99 -13.20 -30.23
C GLU A 99 -6.85 -12.74 -29.34
N LYS A 100 -6.52 -11.45 -29.41
CA LYS A 100 -5.58 -10.83 -28.49
C LYS A 100 -6.22 -11.00 -27.12
N GLU A 101 -5.81 -12.03 -26.38
CA GLU A 101 -6.23 -12.19 -25.00
C GLU A 101 -5.97 -10.85 -24.33
N LYS A 102 -7.03 -10.16 -23.97
CA LYS A 102 -6.94 -8.88 -23.28
C LYS A 102 -6.23 -9.15 -21.97
N LEU A 103 -5.00 -8.64 -21.85
CA LEU A 103 -4.25 -8.73 -20.61
C LEU A 103 -5.11 -8.14 -19.49
N LYS A 104 -5.36 -8.94 -18.46
CA LYS A 104 -6.03 -8.42 -17.27
C LYS A 104 -5.06 -7.51 -16.52
N VAL A 105 -5.51 -6.31 -16.21
CA VAL A 105 -4.76 -5.36 -15.42
C VAL A 105 -5.27 -5.43 -13.99
N ASN A 106 -4.37 -5.77 -13.06
CA ASN A 106 -4.62 -5.64 -11.64
C ASN A 106 -4.50 -4.17 -11.24
N TYR A 107 -5.60 -3.45 -11.33
CA TYR A 107 -5.62 -2.01 -11.05
C TYR A 107 -5.54 -1.71 -9.56
N TRP A 108 -6.20 -2.54 -8.72
CA TRP A 108 -6.41 -2.26 -7.31
C TRP A 108 -5.24 -2.69 -6.41
N GLY A 109 -4.40 -3.61 -6.87
CA GLY A 109 -3.22 -4.06 -6.13
C GLY A 109 -3.47 -5.16 -5.09
N TYR A 110 -4.66 -5.74 -5.03
CA TYR A 110 -4.93 -6.88 -4.14
C TYR A 110 -4.33 -8.15 -4.71
N ALA A 111 -3.03 -8.25 -4.63
CA ALA A 111 -2.24 -9.40 -5.09
C ALA A 111 -0.95 -9.50 -4.28
N LYS A 112 -0.36 -10.68 -4.28
CA LYS A 112 1.00 -10.88 -3.77
C LYS A 112 1.99 -9.97 -4.50
N GLY A 113 2.94 -9.43 -3.75
CA GLY A 113 3.93 -8.53 -4.30
C GLY A 113 5.24 -8.51 -3.52
N SER A 114 6.08 -7.55 -3.82
CA SER A 114 7.27 -7.23 -3.03
C SER A 114 6.87 -6.30 -1.89
N TYR A 115 6.55 -6.88 -0.74
CA TYR A 115 6.04 -6.15 0.42
C TYR A 115 7.01 -5.15 1.07
N PHE A 116 8.27 -5.13 0.64
CA PHE A 116 9.31 -4.24 1.18
C PHE A 116 9.71 -3.12 0.20
N ALA A 117 8.95 -2.92 -0.86
CA ALA A 117 9.22 -1.88 -1.85
C ALA A 117 7.95 -1.10 -2.19
N PRO A 118 8.00 0.23 -2.25
CA PRO A 118 6.90 1.05 -2.77
C PRO A 118 6.64 0.79 -4.24
N LYS A 119 5.40 0.93 -4.65
CA LYS A 119 4.95 0.76 -6.04
C LYS A 119 5.67 1.74 -6.97
N ALA A 120 6.57 1.22 -7.80
CA ALA A 120 7.42 2.04 -8.68
C ALA A 120 6.62 2.94 -9.63
N SER A 121 5.47 2.46 -10.12
CA SER A 121 4.61 3.21 -11.04
C SER A 121 3.82 4.35 -10.37
N TYR A 122 3.87 4.48 -9.04
CA TYR A 122 3.30 5.60 -8.30
C TYR A 122 4.33 6.71 -8.02
N GLY A 123 5.57 6.54 -8.48
CA GLY A 123 6.59 7.57 -8.40
C GLY A 123 6.53 8.54 -9.58
N TYR A 124 6.80 9.80 -9.31
CA TYR A 124 7.04 10.84 -10.31
C TYR A 124 8.51 10.92 -10.72
N SER A 125 9.41 10.74 -9.77
CA SER A 125 10.86 10.71 -9.96
C SER A 125 11.39 9.27 -10.04
N LYS A 126 12.72 9.13 -10.07
CA LYS A 126 13.37 7.80 -10.01
C LYS A 126 13.47 7.24 -8.59
N ASN A 127 13.19 8.04 -7.56
CA ASN A 127 13.27 7.62 -6.16
C ASN A 127 11.89 7.61 -5.51
N VAL A 128 11.11 6.58 -5.83
CA VAL A 128 9.76 6.39 -5.30
C VAL A 128 9.72 6.24 -3.78
N THR A 129 10.75 5.64 -3.20
CA THR A 129 10.90 5.49 -1.75
C THR A 129 10.93 6.85 -1.05
N ARG A 130 11.73 7.77 -1.59
CA ARG A 130 11.82 9.13 -1.06
C ARG A 130 10.51 9.90 -1.23
N GLU A 131 9.81 9.72 -2.36
CA GLU A 131 8.52 10.36 -2.60
C GLU A 131 7.45 9.91 -1.61
N LEU A 132 7.36 8.60 -1.34
CA LEU A 132 6.38 8.11 -0.37
C LEU A 132 6.73 8.58 1.06
N LYS A 133 8.01 8.55 1.45
CA LYS A 133 8.46 9.13 2.73
C LYS A 133 8.09 10.62 2.83
N HIS A 134 8.25 11.38 1.75
CA HIS A 134 7.91 12.80 1.70
C HIS A 134 6.39 13.03 1.83
N LEU A 135 5.57 12.22 1.16
CA LEU A 135 4.11 12.28 1.32
C LEU A 135 3.70 12.06 2.79
N ILE A 136 4.24 11.01 3.44
CA ILE A 136 3.90 10.69 4.84
C ILE A 136 4.39 11.81 5.77
N ASP A 137 5.60 12.32 5.54
CA ASP A 137 6.15 13.44 6.30
C ASP A 137 5.26 14.70 6.19
N THR A 138 4.80 15.02 4.97
CA THR A 138 3.89 16.14 4.73
C THR A 138 2.52 15.92 5.38
N LEU A 139 2.00 14.67 5.39
CA LEU A 139 0.78 14.35 6.14
C LEU A 139 0.96 14.63 7.63
N HIS A 140 2.05 14.13 8.24
CA HIS A 140 2.34 14.36 9.66
C HIS A 140 2.50 15.84 10.00
N GLN A 141 3.18 16.64 9.17
CA GLN A 141 3.25 18.10 9.33
C GLN A 141 1.87 18.76 9.33
N ASN A 142 0.92 18.19 8.62
CA ASN A 142 -0.46 18.65 8.56
C ASN A 142 -1.38 18.02 9.61
N GLN A 143 -0.83 17.29 10.57
CA GLN A 143 -1.58 16.57 11.62
C GLN A 143 -2.54 15.53 11.04
N MET A 144 -2.09 14.82 10.02
CA MET A 144 -2.83 13.73 9.37
C MET A 144 -2.01 12.44 9.45
N GLU A 145 -2.68 11.34 9.72
CA GLU A 145 -2.08 10.00 9.74
C GLU A 145 -2.11 9.34 8.35
N CYS A 146 -1.20 8.39 8.14
CA CYS A 146 -1.16 7.52 6.98
C CYS A 146 -1.38 6.06 7.38
N VAL A 147 -2.49 5.48 6.95
CA VAL A 147 -2.80 4.05 7.06
C VAL A 147 -2.58 3.39 5.70
N MET A 148 -1.98 2.20 5.68
CA MET A 148 -1.71 1.47 4.46
C MET A 148 -2.53 0.19 4.39
N GLU A 149 -3.19 -0.06 3.26
CA GLU A 149 -3.77 -1.37 3.00
C GLU A 149 -2.68 -2.37 2.62
N MET A 150 -2.69 -3.51 3.29
CA MET A 150 -1.78 -4.62 3.04
C MET A 150 -2.59 -5.89 2.77
N TYR A 151 -2.53 -6.38 1.54
CA TYR A 151 -3.17 -7.63 1.16
C TYR A 151 -2.17 -8.78 1.25
N PHE A 152 -2.57 -9.87 1.91
CA PHE A 152 -1.80 -11.08 2.05
C PHE A 152 -2.60 -12.29 1.56
N GLU A 153 -1.98 -13.11 0.72
CA GLU A 153 -2.59 -14.38 0.29
C GLU A 153 -2.68 -15.37 1.46
N GLN A 154 -3.60 -16.31 1.37
CA GLN A 154 -3.85 -17.29 2.44
C GLN A 154 -2.61 -18.12 2.82
N GLU A 155 -1.73 -18.39 1.85
CA GLU A 155 -0.52 -19.19 2.05
C GLU A 155 0.70 -18.33 2.43
N GLU A 156 0.53 -17.04 2.70
CA GLU A 156 1.67 -16.16 2.99
C GLU A 156 2.31 -16.49 4.33
N ASN A 157 3.62 -16.38 4.39
CA ASN A 157 4.38 -16.66 5.61
C ASN A 157 4.10 -15.60 6.69
N GLN A 158 3.65 -16.04 7.88
CA GLN A 158 3.29 -15.13 8.97
C GLN A 158 4.46 -14.27 9.47
N ASN A 159 5.69 -14.77 9.44
CA ASN A 159 6.86 -13.98 9.81
C ASN A 159 7.13 -12.89 8.76
N LEU A 160 6.94 -13.20 7.47
CA LEU A 160 7.06 -12.21 6.40
C LEU A 160 6.01 -11.10 6.57
N ILE A 161 4.78 -11.44 6.96
CA ILE A 161 3.74 -10.45 7.26
C ILE A 161 4.20 -9.52 8.38
N LEU A 162 4.67 -10.07 9.51
CA LEU A 162 5.18 -9.28 10.63
C LEU A 162 6.34 -8.37 10.22
N ASP A 163 7.32 -8.92 9.50
CA ASP A 163 8.50 -8.15 9.08
C ASP A 163 8.15 -7.05 8.07
N ALA A 164 7.19 -7.30 7.18
CA ALA A 164 6.68 -6.28 6.27
C ALA A 164 6.02 -5.13 7.04
N LEU A 165 5.14 -5.42 8.01
CA LEU A 165 4.47 -4.39 8.80
C LEU A 165 5.48 -3.59 9.65
N ARG A 166 6.44 -4.26 10.29
CA ARG A 166 7.54 -3.60 11.02
C ARG A 166 8.34 -2.67 10.11
N TYR A 167 8.69 -3.14 8.90
CA TYR A 167 9.41 -2.35 7.92
C TYR A 167 8.66 -1.06 7.56
N TRP A 168 7.37 -1.14 7.23
CA TRP A 168 6.58 0.03 6.89
C TRP A 168 6.36 0.98 8.09
N ALA A 169 6.20 0.43 9.29
CA ALA A 169 6.06 1.22 10.51
C ALA A 169 7.36 1.96 10.88
N THR A 170 8.53 1.33 10.69
CA THR A 170 9.82 1.91 11.09
C THR A 170 10.43 2.77 9.99
N GLU A 171 10.52 2.26 8.76
CA GLU A 171 11.18 2.95 7.66
C GLU A 171 10.34 4.07 7.05
N PHE A 172 9.02 3.90 7.01
CA PHE A 172 8.10 4.88 6.41
C PHE A 172 7.26 5.64 7.45
N ARG A 173 7.37 5.30 8.73
CA ARG A 173 6.54 5.88 9.78
C ARG A 173 5.03 5.78 9.48
N ALA A 174 4.59 4.67 8.88
CA ALA A 174 3.18 4.41 8.68
C ALA A 174 2.46 4.33 10.05
N ASP A 175 1.35 5.05 10.20
CA ASP A 175 0.62 5.16 11.45
C ASP A 175 -0.32 3.97 11.69
N GLY A 176 -0.61 3.21 10.66
CA GLY A 176 -1.44 2.02 10.78
C GLY A 176 -1.54 1.19 9.51
N PHE A 177 -2.21 0.06 9.68
CA PHE A 177 -2.39 -0.91 8.60
C PHE A 177 -3.82 -1.43 8.56
N HIS A 178 -4.42 -1.43 7.39
CA HIS A 178 -5.64 -2.17 7.11
C HIS A 178 -5.24 -3.50 6.47
N LEU A 179 -5.41 -4.58 7.23
CA LEU A 179 -4.95 -5.90 6.85
C LEU A 179 -6.06 -6.67 6.14
N ILE A 180 -5.75 -7.16 4.96
CA ILE A 180 -6.68 -7.92 4.12
C ILE A 180 -6.06 -9.29 3.86
N GLY A 181 -6.78 -10.36 4.21
CA GLY A 181 -6.35 -11.74 4.08
C GLY A 181 -6.90 -12.61 5.19
N GLU A 182 -6.93 -13.93 4.98
CA GLU A 182 -7.53 -14.87 5.94
C GLU A 182 -6.56 -15.36 7.01
N ASN A 183 -5.26 -15.45 6.69
CA ASN A 183 -4.24 -16.05 7.57
C ASN A 183 -3.31 -14.98 8.20
N VAL A 184 -3.86 -13.83 8.55
CA VAL A 184 -3.11 -12.76 9.20
C VAL A 184 -2.85 -13.12 10.66
N PRO A 185 -1.60 -13.08 11.16
CA PRO A 185 -1.25 -13.43 12.53
C PRO A 185 -1.61 -12.32 13.52
N ILE A 186 -2.89 -12.00 13.65
CA ILE A 186 -3.38 -10.82 14.38
C ILE A 186 -2.93 -10.81 15.85
N THR A 187 -2.84 -11.98 16.50
CA THR A 187 -2.36 -12.09 17.89
C THR A 187 -0.89 -11.69 17.99
N ALA A 188 -0.05 -12.17 17.08
CA ALA A 188 1.36 -11.81 17.06
C ALA A 188 1.56 -10.32 16.73
N ILE A 189 0.76 -9.78 15.81
CA ILE A 189 0.78 -8.35 15.46
C ILE A 189 0.39 -7.49 16.67
N ALA A 190 -0.68 -7.88 17.39
CA ALA A 190 -1.15 -7.15 18.57
C ALA A 190 -0.12 -7.07 19.70
N GLN A 191 0.70 -8.12 19.85
CA GLN A 191 1.73 -8.23 20.89
C GLN A 191 3.10 -7.70 20.46
N ASP A 192 3.22 -7.26 19.20
CA ASP A 192 4.49 -6.81 18.65
C ASP A 192 4.89 -5.43 19.17
N LEU A 193 6.12 -5.31 19.68
CA LEU A 193 6.62 -4.07 20.28
C LEU A 193 6.77 -2.92 19.26
N TYR A 194 7.10 -3.24 18.02
CA TYR A 194 7.26 -2.24 16.96
C TYR A 194 5.91 -1.74 16.43
N LEU A 195 4.86 -2.59 16.51
CA LEU A 195 3.53 -2.31 15.98
C LEU A 195 2.55 -1.77 17.03
N ARG A 196 2.93 -1.73 18.32
CA ARG A 196 2.04 -1.29 19.41
C ARG A 196 1.49 0.14 19.29
N ARG A 197 2.13 1.00 18.48
CA ARG A 197 1.67 2.36 18.16
C ARG A 197 0.91 2.44 16.86
N SER A 198 0.99 1.39 16.02
CA SER A 198 0.31 1.36 14.74
C SER A 198 -1.14 0.96 14.91
N LYS A 199 -2.05 1.69 14.31
CA LYS A 199 -3.47 1.33 14.25
C LYS A 199 -3.66 0.13 13.35
N ILE A 200 -4.24 -0.95 13.86
CA ILE A 200 -4.45 -2.19 13.11
C ILE A 200 -5.93 -2.38 12.85
N PHE A 201 -6.31 -2.33 11.60
CA PHE A 201 -7.68 -2.57 11.12
C PHE A 201 -7.75 -3.97 10.53
N TYR A 202 -8.62 -4.80 11.07
CA TYR A 202 -8.82 -6.16 10.59
C TYR A 202 -10.27 -6.62 10.75
N GLN A 203 -10.73 -7.45 9.83
CA GLN A 203 -12.12 -7.93 9.80
C GLN A 203 -12.51 -8.80 10.99
N TYR A 204 -11.55 -9.46 11.64
CA TYR A 204 -11.79 -10.36 12.76
C TYR A 204 -10.70 -10.23 13.83
N ILE A 205 -11.13 -9.90 15.05
CA ILE A 205 -10.26 -9.89 16.22
C ILE A 205 -10.64 -11.08 17.10
N PRO A 206 -9.68 -11.99 17.43
CA PRO A 206 -9.93 -13.13 18.31
C PRO A 206 -10.55 -12.72 19.64
N GLU A 207 -11.47 -13.55 20.16
CA GLU A 207 -12.20 -13.25 21.42
C GLU A 207 -11.28 -12.98 22.61
N GLN A 208 -10.13 -13.64 22.67
CA GLN A 208 -9.13 -13.41 23.71
C GLN A 208 -8.62 -11.98 23.70
N LEU A 209 -8.19 -11.48 22.53
CA LEU A 209 -7.72 -10.08 22.39
C LEU A 209 -8.85 -9.08 22.61
N TRP A 210 -10.07 -9.46 22.22
CA TRP A 210 -11.23 -8.59 22.43
C TRP A 210 -11.62 -8.45 23.89
N LYS A 211 -11.48 -9.51 24.70
CA LYS A 211 -11.68 -9.46 26.16
C LYS A 211 -10.64 -8.58 26.87
N GLU A 212 -9.44 -8.52 26.29
CA GLU A 212 -8.30 -7.75 26.81
C GLU A 212 -8.07 -6.45 26.04
N LYS A 213 -9.09 -5.92 25.36
CA LYS A 213 -8.97 -4.77 24.44
C LYS A 213 -8.36 -3.51 25.07
N GLU A 214 -8.43 -3.38 26.39
CA GLU A 214 -7.79 -2.29 27.12
C GLU A 214 -6.26 -2.33 27.03
N HIS A 215 -5.69 -3.53 26.86
CA HIS A 215 -4.26 -3.74 26.62
C HIS A 215 -3.87 -3.55 25.13
N TYR A 216 -4.88 -3.62 24.23
CA TYR A 216 -4.69 -3.51 22.78
C TYR A 216 -5.57 -2.42 22.16
N PRO A 217 -5.45 -1.15 22.62
CA PRO A 217 -6.29 -0.03 22.17
C PRO A 217 -6.09 0.31 20.68
N HIS A 218 -5.01 -0.19 20.10
CA HIS A 218 -4.62 0.02 18.69
C HIS A 218 -5.30 -0.95 17.71
N LEU A 219 -6.08 -1.94 18.21
CA LEU A 219 -6.83 -2.86 17.36
C LEU A 219 -8.23 -2.33 17.04
N PHE A 220 -8.61 -2.40 15.78
CA PHE A 220 -9.89 -1.95 15.26
C PHE A 220 -10.54 -3.05 14.41
N VAL A 221 -11.85 -3.28 14.62
CA VAL A 221 -12.66 -4.07 13.69
C VAL A 221 -13.09 -3.14 12.55
N TYR A 222 -12.91 -3.64 11.31
CA TYR A 222 -13.23 -2.88 10.10
C TYR A 222 -14.33 -3.57 9.31
#